data_1f6dfde2229856fd1c8e48f194d83b04
#
_entry.id   1f6dfde2229856fd1c8e48f194d83b04
#
_cell.length_a   1.000
_cell.length_b   1.000
_cell.length_c   1.000
_cell.angle_alpha   90.00
_cell.angle_beta   90.00
_cell.angle_gamma   90.00
#
_symmetry.space_group_name_H-M   'P 1'
#
loop_
_entity.id
_entity.type
_entity.pdbx_description
1 polymer ?
#
loop_
_entity_poly.entity_id
_entity_poly.type
_entity_poly.pdbx_seq_one_letter_code
_entity_poly.pdbx_strand_id
1 'polypeptide(L)'
;MGGAAGVVGNKQRGTSRVELSAIGNVDALADLEEQKKAYMAIIAQAERVIEQISQEKYRQILTYRYLCGWSFSSISDELGYSVSTSVYHAHGWALMAAQKVLDEMEAG
;
A
#
# COMPACT_ATOMS: atom_id res chain seq x y z
N MET A 1 7.88 19.24 -13.05
CA MET A 1 7.60 18.94 -12.63
C MET A 1 6.84 18.80 -12.15
N GLY A 2 7.11 18.27 -11.98
CA GLY A 2 6.38 17.82 -11.21
C GLY A 2 5.80 17.39 -10.92
N GLY A 3 6.11 17.18 -11.11
CA GLY A 3 5.53 16.59 -10.46
C GLY A 3 5.23 16.13 -10.24
N ALA A 4 5.63 16.09 -10.53
CA ALA A 4 5.33 15.56 -9.97
C ALA A 4 5.10 15.23 -9.72
N ALA A 5 5.46 15.30 -10.12
CA ALA A 5 5.15 14.90 -9.56
C ALA A 5 4.97 14.51 -9.21
N GLY A 6 5.27 14.51 -9.51
CA GLY A 6 4.99 14.16 -8.84
C GLY A 6 5.09 13.61 -8.54
N VAL A 7 5.44 13.56 -8.73
CA VAL A 7 5.50 13.11 -8.07
C VAL A 7 5.61 12.75 -7.59
N VAL A 8 5.82 12.78 -7.87
CA VAL A 8 5.87 12.55 -7.07
C VAL A 8 6.02 12.58 -6.64
N GLY A 9 6.17 12.79 -6.93
CA GLY A 9 6.17 12.95 -6.19
C GLY A 9 6.38 12.98 -5.79
N ASN A 10 6.73 13.20 -5.69
CA ASN A 10 6.91 13.30 -4.99
C ASN A 10 6.96 13.22 -4.40
N LYS A 11 6.95 13.41 -4.16
CA LYS A 11 7.28 13.36 -3.46
C LYS A 11 7.79 12.97 -2.82
N GLN A 12 8.08 12.85 -2.41
CA GLN A 12 8.81 12.59 -1.78
C GLN A 12 9.99 12.60 -1.79
N ARG A 13 10.57 13.29 -1.87
CA ARG A 13 11.78 13.00 -2.01
C ARG A 13 12.85 13.76 -1.36
N GLY A 14 12.77 14.92 -0.74
CA GLY A 14 13.71 15.58 0.11
C GLY A 14 14.16 14.69 1.25
N THR A 15 13.31 13.80 1.65
CA THR A 15 13.61 12.82 2.67
C THR A 15 14.79 11.94 2.27
N SER A 16 14.84 11.55 1.02
CA SER A 16 15.93 10.74 0.52
C SER A 16 17.26 11.44 0.64
N ARG A 17 17.27 12.73 0.44
CA ARG A 17 18.50 13.49 0.55
C ARG A 17 19.03 13.48 1.95
N VAL A 18 18.16 13.63 2.94
CA VAL A 18 18.56 13.57 4.34
C VAL A 18 19.12 12.20 4.67
N GLU A 19 18.52 11.17 4.18
CA GLU A 19 18.97 9.80 4.40
C GLU A 19 20.34 9.59 3.81
N LEU A 20 20.59 10.12 2.64
CA LEU A 20 21.90 9.99 2.02
C LEU A 20 22.99 10.63 2.85
N SER A 21 22.73 11.76 3.47
CA SER A 21 23.71 12.38 4.35
C SER A 21 24.02 11.52 5.54
N ALA A 22 23.07 10.76 6.02
CA ALA A 22 23.25 9.92 7.19
C ALA A 22 23.93 8.58 6.88
N ILE A 23 23.96 8.17 5.64
CA ILE A 23 24.47 6.87 5.25
C ILE A 23 25.95 6.68 5.53
N GLY A 24 26.70 7.75 5.70
CA GLY A 24 28.09 7.62 6.08
C GLY A 24 28.24 6.95 7.43
N ASN A 25 27.16 6.78 8.16
CA ASN A 25 27.15 6.22 9.50
C ASN A 25 26.68 4.77 9.46
N VAL A 26 27.44 3.87 10.04
CA VAL A 26 27.13 2.44 10.05
C VAL A 26 25.81 2.18 10.76
N ASP A 27 25.53 2.89 11.85
CA ASP A 27 24.30 2.70 12.60
C ASP A 27 23.07 3.11 11.79
N ALA A 28 23.19 4.20 11.02
CA ALA A 28 22.09 4.64 10.17
C ALA A 28 21.80 3.59 9.10
N LEU A 29 22.82 2.98 8.54
CA LEU A 29 22.66 1.94 7.54
C LEU A 29 21.98 0.72 8.14
N ALA A 30 22.38 0.32 9.35
CA ALA A 30 21.75 -0.81 10.03
C ALA A 30 20.27 -0.53 10.31
N ASP A 31 19.94 0.70 10.70
CA ASP A 31 18.56 1.09 10.94
C ASP A 31 17.73 1.02 9.68
N LEU A 32 18.27 1.44 8.55
CA LEU A 32 17.56 1.35 7.27
C LEU A 32 17.29 -0.10 6.90
N GLU A 33 18.22 -0.99 7.14
CA GLU A 33 18.05 -2.41 6.88
C GLU A 33 16.92 -2.99 7.74
N GLU A 34 16.87 -2.62 9.01
CA GLU A 34 15.82 -3.06 9.90
C GLU A 34 14.44 -2.57 9.46
N GLN A 35 14.37 -1.29 9.07
CA GLN A 35 13.11 -0.72 8.59
C GLN A 35 12.62 -1.42 7.33
N LYS A 36 13.54 -1.73 6.43
CA LYS A 36 13.21 -2.45 5.20
C LYS A 36 12.61 -3.80 5.51
N LYS A 37 13.23 -4.54 6.44
CA LYS A 37 12.68 -5.84 6.85
C LYS A 37 11.28 -5.73 7.42
N ALA A 38 11.05 -4.70 8.25
CA ALA A 38 9.74 -4.48 8.85
C ALA A 38 8.68 -4.20 7.79
N TYR A 39 9.00 -3.36 6.81
CA TYR A 39 8.06 -3.06 5.73
C TYR A 39 7.76 -4.30 4.89
N MET A 40 8.79 -5.09 4.59
CA MET A 40 8.58 -6.31 3.81
C MET A 40 7.71 -7.31 4.55
N ALA A 41 7.84 -7.39 5.87
CA ALA A 41 7.01 -8.27 6.68
C ALA A 41 5.56 -7.82 6.65
N ILE A 42 5.32 -6.50 6.73
CA ILE A 42 3.97 -5.94 6.65
C ILE A 42 3.34 -6.23 5.30
N ILE A 43 4.10 -6.05 4.21
CA ILE A 43 3.60 -6.31 2.87
C ILE A 43 3.24 -7.79 2.72
N ALA A 44 4.09 -8.69 3.21
CA ALA A 44 3.84 -10.12 3.12
C ALA A 44 2.57 -10.49 3.89
N GLN A 45 2.35 -9.89 5.05
CA GLN A 45 1.14 -10.13 5.82
C GLN A 45 -0.09 -9.61 5.08
N ALA A 46 0.01 -8.43 4.48
CA ALA A 46 -1.09 -7.87 3.69
C ALA A 46 -1.46 -8.78 2.53
N GLU A 47 -0.46 -9.32 1.86
CA GLU A 47 -0.72 -10.27 0.76
C GLU A 47 -1.47 -11.49 1.25
N ARG A 48 -1.09 -12.03 2.40
CA ARG A 48 -1.77 -13.21 2.95
C ARG A 48 -3.23 -12.92 3.29
N VAL A 49 -3.49 -11.74 3.85
CA VAL A 49 -4.86 -11.34 4.17
C VAL A 49 -5.68 -11.19 2.90
N ILE A 50 -5.14 -10.50 1.91
CA ILE A 50 -5.85 -10.24 0.66
C ILE A 50 -6.20 -11.55 -0.05
N GLU A 51 -5.29 -12.50 -0.05
CA GLU A 51 -5.51 -13.80 -0.69
C GLU A 51 -6.71 -14.54 -0.10
N GLN A 52 -7.02 -14.30 1.17
CA GLN A 52 -8.12 -14.98 1.85
C GLN A 52 -9.48 -14.35 1.57
N ILE A 53 -9.52 -13.17 0.96
CA ILE A 53 -10.78 -12.51 0.68
C ILE A 53 -11.45 -13.21 -0.49
N SER A 54 -12.72 -13.56 -0.33
CA SER A 54 -13.41 -14.36 -1.34
C SER A 54 -13.81 -13.55 -2.59
N GLN A 55 -14.13 -12.27 -2.43
CA GLN A 55 -14.54 -11.47 -3.58
C GLN A 55 -13.33 -10.95 -4.33
N GLU A 56 -13.27 -11.28 -5.60
CA GLU A 56 -12.15 -10.90 -6.44
C GLU A 56 -12.00 -9.39 -6.56
N LYS A 57 -13.11 -8.67 -6.66
CA LYS A 57 -13.06 -7.23 -6.82
C LYS A 57 -12.42 -6.55 -5.61
N TYR A 58 -12.71 -7.04 -4.42
CA TYR A 58 -12.10 -6.50 -3.20
C TYR A 58 -10.60 -6.80 -3.16
N ARG A 59 -10.21 -8.01 -3.57
CA ARG A 59 -8.79 -8.35 -3.66
C ARG A 59 -8.06 -7.41 -4.60
N GLN A 60 -8.68 -7.12 -5.76
CA GLN A 60 -8.07 -6.24 -6.74
C GLN A 60 -7.90 -4.82 -6.22
N ILE A 61 -8.93 -4.28 -5.58
CA ILE A 61 -8.87 -2.93 -5.03
C ILE A 61 -7.73 -2.81 -4.02
N LEU A 62 -7.65 -3.75 -3.10
CA LEU A 62 -6.63 -3.69 -2.06
C LEU A 62 -5.24 -3.91 -2.63
N THR A 63 -5.10 -4.79 -3.59
CA THR A 63 -3.83 -5.03 -4.25
C THR A 63 -3.35 -3.77 -4.97
N TYR A 64 -4.20 -3.17 -5.78
CA TYR A 64 -3.80 -1.97 -6.53
C TYR A 64 -3.49 -0.82 -5.60
N ARG A 65 -4.31 -0.64 -4.56
CA ARG A 65 -4.14 0.50 -3.67
C ARG A 65 -2.93 0.37 -2.76
N TYR A 66 -2.75 -0.80 -2.14
CA TYR A 66 -1.76 -0.95 -1.07
C TYR A 66 -0.48 -1.65 -1.50
N LEU A 67 -0.55 -2.54 -2.46
CA LEU A 67 0.65 -3.23 -2.94
C LEU A 67 1.25 -2.57 -4.17
N CYS A 68 0.41 -1.97 -5.02
CA CYS A 68 0.88 -1.32 -6.24
C CYS A 68 0.94 0.20 -6.13
N GLY A 69 0.30 0.78 -5.13
CA GLY A 69 0.35 2.22 -4.91
C GLY A 69 -0.47 3.06 -5.86
N TRP A 70 -1.52 2.48 -6.45
CA TRP A 70 -2.34 3.19 -7.43
C TRP A 70 -3.28 4.19 -6.76
N SER A 71 -3.61 5.25 -7.48
CA SER A 71 -4.64 6.19 -7.06
C SER A 71 -6.02 5.57 -7.22
N PHE A 72 -7.01 6.09 -6.49
CA PHE A 72 -8.37 5.62 -6.65
C PHE A 72 -8.91 5.88 -8.05
N SER A 73 -8.47 6.97 -8.68
CA SER A 73 -8.87 7.26 -10.05
C SER A 73 -8.41 6.16 -11.00
N SER A 74 -7.14 5.73 -10.87
CA SER A 74 -6.62 4.66 -11.71
C SER A 74 -7.33 3.34 -11.46
N ILE A 75 -7.63 3.05 -10.19
CA ILE A 75 -8.35 1.83 -9.83
C ILE A 75 -9.75 1.85 -10.42
N SER A 76 -10.41 3.01 -10.34
CA SER A 76 -11.74 3.19 -10.91
C SER A 76 -11.76 2.88 -12.40
N ASP A 77 -10.77 3.41 -13.12
CA ASP A 77 -10.66 3.18 -14.56
C ASP A 77 -10.42 1.71 -14.87
N GLU A 78 -9.52 1.09 -14.12
CA GLU A 78 -9.15 -0.29 -14.38
C GLU A 78 -10.30 -1.26 -14.07
N LEU A 79 -11.04 -1.03 -12.99
CA LEU A 79 -12.08 -1.94 -12.55
C LEU A 79 -13.46 -1.58 -13.07
N GLY A 80 -13.58 -0.51 -13.83
CA GLY A 80 -14.84 -0.15 -14.48
C GLY A 80 -15.85 0.55 -13.60
N TYR A 81 -15.39 1.23 -12.56
CA TYR A 81 -16.30 2.07 -11.77
C TYR A 81 -16.57 3.36 -12.51
N SER A 82 -17.84 3.74 -12.60
CA SER A 82 -18.22 4.90 -13.38
C SER A 82 -17.92 6.23 -12.71
N VAL A 83 -17.82 6.24 -11.36
CA VAL A 83 -17.49 7.46 -10.62
C VAL A 83 -16.57 7.11 -9.45
N SER A 84 -15.72 8.06 -9.05
CA SER A 84 -14.77 7.82 -7.96
C SER A 84 -15.47 7.49 -6.65
N THR A 85 -16.67 8.01 -6.43
CA THR A 85 -17.43 7.72 -5.21
C THR A 85 -17.69 6.23 -5.05
N SER A 86 -17.97 5.55 -6.16
CA SER A 86 -18.23 4.11 -6.14
C SER A 86 -17.01 3.33 -5.70
N VAL A 87 -15.82 3.73 -6.17
CA VAL A 87 -14.61 3.03 -5.78
C VAL A 87 -14.29 3.25 -4.30
N TYR A 88 -14.62 4.41 -3.74
CA TYR A 88 -14.43 4.65 -2.32
C TYR A 88 -15.33 3.76 -1.47
N HIS A 89 -16.59 3.58 -1.88
CA HIS A 89 -17.48 2.67 -1.18
C HIS A 89 -16.99 1.23 -1.26
N ALA A 90 -16.57 0.81 -2.43
CA ALA A 90 -16.04 -0.54 -2.63
C ALA A 90 -14.76 -0.74 -1.82
N HIS A 91 -13.93 0.28 -1.73
CA HIS A 91 -12.73 0.25 -0.91
C HIS A 91 -13.08 0.03 0.57
N GLY A 92 -14.11 0.74 1.05
CA GLY A 92 -14.56 0.56 2.43
C GLY A 92 -15.03 -0.87 2.68
N TRP A 93 -15.81 -1.43 1.76
CA TRP A 93 -16.25 -2.82 1.87
C TRP A 93 -15.08 -3.79 1.81
N ALA A 94 -14.09 -3.50 0.97
CA ALA A 94 -12.89 -4.34 0.88
C ALA A 94 -12.12 -4.34 2.20
N LEU A 95 -12.03 -3.17 2.85
CA LEU A 95 -11.37 -3.08 4.15
C LEU A 95 -12.12 -3.88 5.21
N MET A 96 -13.45 -3.86 5.15
CA MET A 96 -14.25 -4.67 6.08
C MET A 96 -14.01 -6.16 5.85
N ALA A 97 -13.91 -6.56 4.59
CA ALA A 97 -13.60 -7.94 4.27
C ALA A 97 -12.23 -8.34 4.78
N ALA A 98 -11.24 -7.44 4.66
CA ALA A 98 -9.91 -7.70 5.18
C ALA A 98 -9.91 -7.82 6.69
N GLN A 99 -10.68 -6.98 7.38
CA GLN A 99 -10.78 -7.05 8.83
C GLN A 99 -11.37 -8.38 9.27
N LYS A 100 -12.39 -8.84 8.56
CA LYS A 100 -12.99 -10.14 8.88
C LYS A 100 -11.97 -11.28 8.74
N VAL A 101 -11.17 -11.24 7.67
CA VAL A 101 -10.12 -12.23 7.46
C VAL A 101 -9.10 -12.19 8.62
N LEU A 102 -8.68 -10.97 8.98
CA LEU A 102 -7.74 -10.81 10.09
C LEU A 102 -8.30 -11.40 11.38
N ASP A 103 -9.56 -11.12 11.68
CA ASP A 103 -10.20 -11.63 12.88
C ASP A 103 -10.22 -13.17 12.88
N GLU A 104 -10.50 -13.76 11.74
CA GLU A 104 -10.53 -15.20 11.60
C GLU A 104 -9.13 -15.82 11.74
N MET A 105 -8.13 -15.16 11.18
CA MET A 105 -6.76 -15.63 11.30
C MET A 105 -6.26 -15.56 12.73
N GLU A 106 -6.64 -14.51 13.45
CA GLU A 106 -6.24 -14.35 14.84
C GLU A 106 -6.97 -15.29 15.76
N ALA A 107 -8.19 -15.64 15.43
CA ALA A 107 -8.97 -16.59 16.24
C ALA A 107 -8.49 -18.02 16.06
N GLY A 108 -7.93 -18.30 14.91
CA GLY A 108 -7.45 -19.63 14.63
C GLY A 108 -6.06 -19.86 15.14
#